data_ea591022f85e4338c63a224d786e8fea
#
_entry.id   ea591022f85e4338c63a224d786e8fea
#
_cell.length_a   1.000
_cell.length_b   1.000
_cell.length_c   1.000
_cell.angle_alpha   90.00
_cell.angle_beta   90.00
_cell.angle_gamma   90.00
#
_symmetry.space_group_name_H-M   'P 1'
#
loop_
_entity.id
_entity.type
_entity.pdbx_description
1 polymer ?
#
loop_
_entity_poly.entity_id
_entity_poly.type
_entity_poly.pdbx_seq_one_letter_code
_entity_poly.pdbx_strand_id
1 'polypeptide(L)'
;YVAAHAYTPDAIQMAVNNGVKCIEHGNLLDAETVKVMVQHDAWLVPTLVTFKAMASEGKRLGLPERNLVKNKAVLASGLESLALADKAGVKMGWGTDLIGETQSMQRHEFAIRAEIQSAESILHAMYIMNPIILKRPDSIGRLAPGMNGDVVITPINALQNIAALADDKAITQVIKRGVPVHAA
;
A
#
# COMPACT_ATOMS: atom_id res chain seq x y z
N TYR A 1 -15.69 -11.01 3.73
CA TYR A 1 -14.92 -10.48 4.86
C TYR A 1 -15.11 -8.97 5.02
N VAL A 2 -14.67 -8.41 6.16
CA VAL A 2 -14.73 -6.97 6.45
C VAL A 2 -13.33 -6.38 6.37
N ALA A 3 -13.20 -5.22 5.72
CA ALA A 3 -12.06 -4.32 5.79
C ALA A 3 -12.45 -3.08 6.62
N ALA A 4 -11.56 -2.60 7.46
CA ALA A 4 -11.83 -1.47 8.36
C ALA A 4 -10.70 -0.44 8.33
N HIS A 5 -11.07 0.85 8.25
CA HIS A 5 -10.14 1.94 8.52
C HIS A 5 -9.86 1.98 10.02
N ALA A 6 -8.63 1.74 10.42
CA ALA A 6 -8.22 1.81 11.82
C ALA A 6 -6.76 2.25 11.94
N TYR A 7 -6.48 3.13 12.90
CA TYR A 7 -5.17 3.78 13.06
C TYR A 7 -4.50 3.40 14.38
N THR A 8 -5.26 3.39 15.48
CA THR A 8 -4.74 3.19 16.84
C THR A 8 -4.73 1.71 17.24
N PRO A 9 -3.81 1.31 18.13
CA PRO A 9 -3.75 -0.06 18.63
C PRO A 9 -5.10 -0.59 19.12
N ASP A 10 -5.80 0.15 19.97
CA ASP A 10 -7.08 -0.27 20.54
C ASP A 10 -8.13 -0.51 19.46
N ALA A 11 -8.22 0.39 18.46
CA ALA A 11 -9.19 0.25 17.37
C ALA A 11 -8.88 -0.97 16.49
N ILE A 12 -7.60 -1.20 16.20
CA ILE A 12 -7.14 -2.34 15.39
C ILE A 12 -7.39 -3.66 16.13
N GLN A 13 -6.99 -3.75 17.41
CA GLN A 13 -7.20 -4.94 18.23
C GLN A 13 -8.70 -5.24 18.37
N MET A 14 -9.51 -4.21 18.63
CA MET A 14 -10.97 -4.38 18.71
C MET A 14 -11.52 -4.91 17.38
N ALA A 15 -11.12 -4.35 16.25
CA ALA A 15 -11.59 -4.78 14.94
C ALA A 15 -11.17 -6.24 14.65
N VAL A 16 -9.90 -6.57 14.82
CA VAL A 16 -9.35 -7.90 14.52
C VAL A 16 -9.94 -8.97 15.44
N ASN A 17 -10.07 -8.70 16.75
CA ASN A 17 -10.68 -9.63 17.71
C ASN A 17 -12.17 -9.90 17.43
N ASN A 18 -12.83 -8.97 16.71
CA ASN A 18 -14.22 -9.15 16.25
C ASN A 18 -14.33 -9.64 14.79
N GLY A 19 -13.26 -10.17 14.22
CA GLY A 19 -13.27 -10.88 12.94
C GLY A 19 -13.05 -9.99 11.70
N VAL A 20 -12.65 -8.73 11.86
CA VAL A 20 -12.20 -7.90 10.73
C VAL A 20 -10.92 -8.51 10.18
N LYS A 21 -10.90 -8.75 8.87
CA LYS A 21 -9.81 -9.46 8.20
C LYS A 21 -8.76 -8.54 7.63
N CYS A 22 -9.12 -7.34 7.22
CA CYS A 22 -8.21 -6.38 6.59
C CYS A 22 -8.27 -5.04 7.33
N ILE A 23 -7.11 -4.53 7.71
CA ILE A 23 -6.96 -3.20 8.30
C ILE A 23 -6.37 -2.28 7.24
N GLU A 24 -7.05 -1.18 7.00
CA GLU A 24 -6.56 -0.09 6.16
C GLU A 24 -5.81 0.92 7.03
N HIS A 25 -4.68 1.41 6.56
CA HIS A 25 -3.76 2.38 7.18
C HIS A 25 -2.86 1.80 8.27
N GLY A 26 -3.36 1.54 9.49
CA GLY A 26 -2.56 0.98 10.57
C GLY A 26 -1.35 1.81 10.99
N ASN A 27 -1.43 3.15 10.93
CA ASN A 27 -0.26 4.02 11.08
C ASN A 27 0.32 4.13 12.50
N LEU A 28 -0.37 3.61 13.52
CA LEU A 28 0.04 3.71 14.92
C LEU A 28 0.15 2.32 15.57
N LEU A 29 0.60 1.32 14.79
CA LEU A 29 0.79 -0.03 15.31
C LEU A 29 1.86 -0.06 16.41
N ASP A 30 1.58 -0.86 17.45
CA ASP A 30 2.55 -1.28 18.43
C ASP A 30 2.84 -2.79 18.31
N ALA A 31 3.84 -3.25 19.06
CA ALA A 31 4.28 -4.63 19.00
C ALA A 31 3.20 -5.64 19.45
N GLU A 32 2.30 -5.25 20.35
CA GLU A 32 1.21 -6.12 20.80
C GLU A 32 0.12 -6.24 19.74
N THR A 33 -0.27 -5.13 19.15
CA THR A 33 -1.25 -5.10 18.05
C THR A 33 -0.78 -5.92 16.85
N VAL A 34 0.51 -5.83 16.50
CA VAL A 34 1.09 -6.64 15.43
C VAL A 34 0.99 -8.14 15.73
N LYS A 35 1.23 -8.57 16.99
CA LYS A 35 1.03 -9.97 17.40
C LYS A 35 -0.42 -10.41 17.24
N VAL A 36 -1.38 -9.59 17.67
CA VAL A 36 -2.81 -9.85 17.49
C VAL A 36 -3.14 -10.03 16.01
N MET A 37 -2.63 -9.16 15.12
CA MET A 37 -2.85 -9.28 13.68
C MET A 37 -2.30 -10.59 13.11
N VAL A 38 -1.10 -11.00 13.53
CA VAL A 38 -0.48 -12.27 13.10
C VAL A 38 -1.31 -13.47 13.60
N GLN A 39 -1.70 -13.49 14.88
CA GLN A 39 -2.48 -14.57 15.48
C GLN A 39 -3.83 -14.79 14.80
N HIS A 40 -4.49 -13.72 14.36
CA HIS A 40 -5.77 -13.77 13.65
C HIS A 40 -5.63 -13.84 12.13
N ASP A 41 -4.41 -13.97 11.62
CA ASP A 41 -4.13 -13.93 10.17
C ASP A 41 -4.77 -12.71 9.50
N ALA A 42 -4.77 -11.55 10.19
CA ALA A 42 -5.30 -10.30 9.66
C ALA A 42 -4.31 -9.66 8.69
N TRP A 43 -4.84 -8.91 7.74
CA TRP A 43 -4.07 -8.25 6.69
C TRP A 43 -3.94 -6.75 6.98
N LEU A 44 -2.87 -6.14 6.48
CA LEU A 44 -2.64 -4.70 6.53
C LEU A 44 -2.50 -4.14 5.12
N VAL A 45 -3.18 -3.05 4.83
CA VAL A 45 -2.95 -2.25 3.61
C VAL A 45 -2.47 -0.87 4.03
N PRO A 46 -1.15 -0.66 4.19
CA PRO A 46 -0.60 0.65 4.49
C PRO A 46 -0.78 1.58 3.28
N THR A 47 -1.07 2.83 3.53
CA THR A 47 -1.34 3.85 2.49
C THR A 47 -0.50 5.09 2.78
N LEU A 48 0.82 4.92 2.88
CA LEU A 48 1.72 5.96 3.38
C LEU A 48 1.78 7.19 2.46
N VAL A 49 1.65 6.97 1.15
CA VAL A 49 1.72 8.05 0.16
C VAL A 49 0.60 9.09 0.34
N THR A 50 -0.59 8.71 0.84
CA THR A 50 -1.64 9.71 1.09
C THR A 50 -1.23 10.71 2.15
N PHE A 51 -0.52 10.28 3.20
CA PHE A 51 0.00 11.18 4.24
C PHE A 51 1.12 12.07 3.71
N LYS A 52 1.98 11.54 2.81
CA LYS A 52 3.00 12.34 2.12
C LYS A 52 2.35 13.38 1.19
N ALA A 53 1.34 12.99 0.42
CA ALA A 53 0.60 13.90 -0.44
C ALA A 53 -0.11 15.01 0.36
N MET A 54 -0.75 14.67 1.48
CA MET A 54 -1.33 15.66 2.38
C MET A 54 -0.28 16.60 3.00
N ALA A 55 0.93 16.12 3.27
CA ALA A 55 2.00 16.95 3.79
C ALA A 55 2.53 17.96 2.75
N SER A 56 2.63 17.56 1.47
CA SER A 56 3.13 18.41 0.39
C SER A 56 2.05 19.32 -0.22
N GLU A 57 0.86 18.80 -0.47
CA GLU A 57 -0.21 19.46 -1.21
C GLU A 57 -1.34 20.00 -0.32
N GLY A 58 -1.41 19.57 0.94
CA GLY A 58 -2.55 19.80 1.80
C GLY A 58 -2.87 21.29 2.00
N LYS A 59 -1.84 22.17 2.08
CA LYS A 59 -2.06 23.61 2.15
C LYS A 59 -2.74 24.15 0.89
N ARG A 60 -2.28 23.72 -0.29
CA ARG A 60 -2.86 24.09 -1.60
C ARG A 60 -4.30 23.57 -1.72
N LEU A 61 -4.57 22.39 -1.15
CA LEU A 61 -5.90 21.75 -1.13
C LEU A 61 -6.82 22.28 -0.01
N GLY A 62 -6.39 23.30 0.74
CA GLY A 62 -7.21 23.96 1.77
C GLY A 62 -7.27 23.23 3.12
N LEU A 63 -6.35 22.29 3.39
CA LEU A 63 -6.31 21.63 4.69
C LEU A 63 -5.90 22.60 5.81
N PRO A 64 -6.60 22.59 6.96
CA PRO A 64 -6.23 23.38 8.12
C PRO A 64 -4.83 23.06 8.64
N GLU A 65 -4.09 24.05 9.13
CA GLU A 65 -2.71 23.89 9.64
C GLU A 65 -2.61 22.77 10.70
N ARG A 66 -3.57 22.70 11.61
CA ARG A 66 -3.63 21.64 12.64
C ARG A 66 -3.62 20.23 12.03
N ASN A 67 -4.23 20.06 10.86
CA ASN A 67 -4.28 18.76 10.17
C ASN A 67 -2.93 18.46 9.51
N LEU A 68 -2.23 19.46 8.98
CA LEU A 68 -0.90 19.31 8.40
C LEU A 68 0.14 18.88 9.45
N VAL A 69 0.08 19.49 10.64
CA VAL A 69 0.96 19.12 11.77
C VAL A 69 0.70 17.67 12.20
N LYS A 70 -0.58 17.31 12.42
CA LYS A 70 -0.97 15.94 12.77
C LYS A 70 -0.53 14.94 11.71
N ASN A 71 -0.70 15.28 10.45
CA ASN A 71 -0.36 14.42 9.32
C ASN A 71 1.12 14.04 9.26
N LYS A 72 2.04 14.96 9.57
CA LYS A 72 3.48 14.67 9.62
C LYS A 72 3.81 13.63 10.69
N ALA A 73 3.20 13.73 11.87
CA ALA A 73 3.38 12.75 12.95
C ALA A 73 2.84 11.37 12.54
N VAL A 74 1.66 11.33 11.90
CA VAL A 74 1.06 10.07 11.41
C VAL A 74 1.92 9.42 10.33
N LEU A 75 2.56 10.18 9.44
CA LEU A 75 3.47 9.62 8.42
C LEU A 75 4.71 9.00 9.07
N ALA A 76 5.34 9.68 10.02
CA ALA A 76 6.52 9.14 10.72
C ALA A 76 6.18 7.85 11.46
N SER A 77 5.10 7.85 12.25
CA SER A 77 4.63 6.64 12.94
C SER A 77 4.21 5.53 11.96
N GLY A 78 3.73 5.90 10.77
CA GLY A 78 3.36 4.95 9.72
C GLY A 78 4.56 4.16 9.18
N LEU A 79 5.73 4.78 9.05
CA LEU A 79 6.98 4.08 8.68
C LEU A 79 7.43 3.13 9.79
N GLU A 80 7.35 3.54 11.05
CA GLU A 80 7.64 2.67 12.20
C GLU A 80 6.66 1.49 12.25
N SER A 81 5.37 1.74 12.03
CA SER A 81 4.33 0.70 11.97
C SER A 81 4.58 -0.29 10.83
N LEU A 82 4.98 0.20 9.65
CA LEU A 82 5.35 -0.64 8.52
C LEU A 82 6.52 -1.56 8.87
N ALA A 83 7.56 -1.02 9.52
CA ALA A 83 8.73 -1.80 9.94
C ALA A 83 8.37 -2.88 10.97
N LEU A 84 7.50 -2.55 11.93
CA LEU A 84 7.00 -3.52 12.93
C LEU A 84 6.21 -4.64 12.26
N ALA A 85 5.29 -4.30 11.35
CA ALA A 85 4.45 -5.25 10.66
C ALA A 85 5.26 -6.17 9.72
N ASP A 86 6.22 -5.61 8.98
CA ASP A 86 7.11 -6.36 8.08
C ASP A 86 7.96 -7.35 8.85
N LYS A 87 8.62 -6.90 9.93
CA LYS A 87 9.46 -7.74 10.80
C LYS A 87 8.68 -8.90 11.43
N ALA A 88 7.42 -8.69 11.76
CA ALA A 88 6.57 -9.71 12.39
C ALA A 88 5.89 -10.64 11.38
N GLY A 89 6.00 -10.39 10.09
CA GLY A 89 5.40 -11.21 9.05
C GLY A 89 3.89 -10.99 8.87
N VAL A 90 3.38 -9.81 9.22
CA VAL A 90 1.99 -9.45 8.89
C VAL A 90 1.81 -9.49 7.38
N LYS A 91 0.78 -10.17 6.91
CA LYS A 91 0.44 -10.18 5.48
C LYS A 91 -0.01 -8.79 5.04
N MET A 92 0.67 -8.22 4.07
CA MET A 92 0.40 -6.85 3.62
C MET A 92 -0.03 -6.80 2.17
N GLY A 93 -1.06 -5.99 1.92
CA GLY A 93 -1.43 -5.55 0.58
C GLY A 93 -0.73 -4.26 0.17
N TRP A 94 -1.09 -3.78 -1.01
CA TRP A 94 -0.64 -2.51 -1.59
C TRP A 94 -1.84 -1.59 -1.81
N GLY A 95 -1.81 -0.39 -1.26
CA GLY A 95 -2.83 0.63 -1.44
C GLY A 95 -2.24 2.03 -1.30
N THR A 96 -2.93 3.05 -1.81
CA THR A 96 -2.47 4.44 -1.78
C THR A 96 -3.44 5.40 -1.09
N ASP A 97 -4.74 5.12 -1.12
CA ASP A 97 -5.81 5.99 -0.60
C ASP A 97 -5.74 7.44 -1.12
N LEU A 98 -5.21 7.62 -2.33
CA LEU A 98 -5.13 8.93 -2.99
C LEU A 98 -6.43 9.25 -3.71
N ILE A 99 -6.88 10.50 -3.63
CA ILE A 99 -8.11 10.99 -4.24
C ILE A 99 -7.84 12.23 -5.10
N GLY A 100 -8.68 12.44 -6.11
CA GLY A 100 -8.63 13.62 -6.96
C GLY A 100 -7.26 13.84 -7.61
N GLU A 101 -6.75 15.04 -7.55
CA GLU A 101 -5.47 15.43 -8.15
C GLU A 101 -4.27 14.69 -7.58
N THR A 102 -4.35 14.25 -6.32
CA THR A 102 -3.23 13.52 -5.68
C THR A 102 -3.02 12.12 -6.23
N GLN A 103 -3.95 11.56 -7.01
CA GLN A 103 -3.81 10.24 -7.64
C GLN A 103 -2.56 10.12 -8.53
N SER A 104 -2.07 11.22 -9.10
CA SER A 104 -0.81 11.24 -9.85
C SER A 104 0.39 10.80 -9.01
N MET A 105 0.33 10.95 -7.69
CA MET A 105 1.40 10.58 -6.76
C MET A 105 1.42 9.09 -6.38
N GLN A 106 0.51 8.25 -6.88
CA GLN A 106 0.35 6.85 -6.44
C GLN A 106 1.64 6.03 -6.49
N ARG A 107 2.53 6.27 -7.45
CA ARG A 107 3.79 5.55 -7.58
C ARG A 107 4.82 5.90 -6.51
N HIS A 108 4.67 7.05 -5.84
CA HIS A 108 5.57 7.41 -4.74
C HIS A 108 5.48 6.43 -3.55
N GLU A 109 4.42 5.63 -3.44
CA GLU A 109 4.33 4.56 -2.45
C GLU A 109 5.47 3.55 -2.61
N PHE A 110 5.97 3.30 -3.84
CA PHE A 110 7.14 2.45 -4.07
C PHE A 110 8.39 2.98 -3.35
N ALA A 111 8.67 4.28 -3.50
CA ALA A 111 9.84 4.88 -2.87
C ALA A 111 9.71 4.91 -1.34
N ILE A 112 8.51 5.19 -0.81
CA ILE A 112 8.27 5.22 0.63
C ILE A 112 8.45 3.82 1.24
N ARG A 113 7.82 2.81 0.65
CA ARG A 113 7.91 1.44 1.18
C ARG A 113 9.30 0.83 1.03
N ALA A 114 10.04 1.20 -0.01
CA ALA A 114 11.41 0.75 -0.23
C ALA A 114 12.41 1.23 0.83
N GLU A 115 12.07 2.22 1.66
CA GLU A 115 12.86 2.63 2.82
C GLU A 115 12.89 1.53 3.91
N ILE A 116 11.88 0.65 3.93
CA ILE A 116 11.66 -0.37 4.97
C ILE A 116 11.66 -1.78 4.39
N GLN A 117 11.01 -1.99 3.25
CA GLN A 117 10.72 -3.31 2.71
C GLN A 117 11.62 -3.66 1.53
N SER A 118 11.88 -4.96 1.36
CA SER A 118 12.53 -5.46 0.16
C SER A 118 11.63 -5.33 -1.08
N ALA A 119 12.26 -5.34 -2.25
CA ALA A 119 11.53 -5.35 -3.52
C ALA A 119 10.59 -6.55 -3.64
N GLU A 120 11.02 -7.73 -3.18
CA GLU A 120 10.22 -8.95 -3.16
C GLU A 120 8.98 -8.78 -2.28
N SER A 121 9.11 -8.21 -1.07
CA SER A 121 7.98 -7.97 -0.16
C SER A 121 6.95 -7.03 -0.80
N ILE A 122 7.41 -5.96 -1.45
CA ILE A 122 6.53 -5.00 -2.13
C ILE A 122 5.80 -5.65 -3.31
N LEU A 123 6.52 -6.39 -4.16
CA LEU A 123 5.93 -7.10 -5.30
C LEU A 123 4.98 -8.21 -4.84
N HIS A 124 5.29 -8.92 -3.74
CA HIS A 124 4.40 -9.89 -3.13
C HIS A 124 3.09 -9.24 -2.66
N ALA A 125 3.17 -8.07 -2.03
CA ALA A 125 1.98 -7.31 -1.61
C ALA A 125 1.08 -6.97 -2.81
N MET A 126 1.66 -6.56 -3.94
CA MET A 126 0.92 -6.16 -5.15
C MET A 126 0.35 -7.35 -5.91
N TYR A 127 1.16 -8.36 -6.16
CA TYR A 127 0.83 -9.41 -7.13
C TYR A 127 0.31 -10.70 -6.51
N ILE A 128 0.51 -10.91 -5.22
CA ILE A 128 0.00 -12.08 -4.50
C ILE A 128 -1.09 -11.66 -3.51
N MET A 129 -0.79 -10.71 -2.61
CA MET A 129 -1.75 -10.35 -1.57
C MET A 129 -2.94 -9.55 -2.09
N ASN A 130 -2.74 -8.55 -2.96
CA ASN A 130 -3.86 -7.79 -3.53
C ASN A 130 -4.87 -8.65 -4.27
N PRO A 131 -4.50 -9.62 -5.13
CA PRO A 131 -5.45 -10.57 -5.71
C PRO A 131 -6.27 -11.32 -4.66
N ILE A 132 -5.65 -11.73 -3.55
CA ILE A 132 -6.34 -12.43 -2.44
C ILE A 132 -7.31 -11.47 -1.74
N ILE A 133 -6.86 -10.27 -1.38
CA ILE A 133 -7.66 -9.21 -0.77
C ILE A 133 -8.86 -8.85 -1.65
N LEU A 134 -8.66 -8.75 -2.96
CA LEU A 134 -9.72 -8.47 -3.93
C LEU A 134 -10.60 -9.68 -4.27
N LYS A 135 -10.32 -10.86 -3.69
CA LYS A 135 -10.97 -12.15 -4.00
C LYS A 135 -10.91 -12.51 -5.49
N ARG A 136 -9.79 -12.20 -6.13
CA ARG A 136 -9.54 -12.43 -7.56
C ARG A 136 -8.20 -13.14 -7.85
N PRO A 137 -7.74 -14.11 -7.04
CA PRO A 137 -6.43 -14.74 -7.21
C PRO A 137 -6.29 -15.53 -8.52
N ASP A 138 -7.43 -15.92 -9.12
CA ASP A 138 -7.46 -16.72 -10.35
C ASP A 138 -7.64 -15.86 -11.61
N SER A 139 -7.64 -14.53 -11.50
CA SER A 139 -7.85 -13.64 -12.65
C SER A 139 -6.81 -12.53 -12.81
N ILE A 140 -6.15 -12.12 -11.74
CA ILE A 140 -5.17 -11.03 -11.76
C ILE A 140 -3.91 -11.39 -10.95
N GLY A 141 -2.84 -10.59 -11.10
CA GLY A 141 -1.61 -10.65 -10.30
C GLY A 141 -0.48 -11.44 -10.93
N ARG A 142 -0.69 -12.20 -12.00
CA ARG A 142 0.38 -12.96 -12.67
C ARG A 142 0.11 -13.12 -14.16
N LEU A 143 1.17 -13.38 -14.92
CA LEU A 143 1.09 -13.76 -16.33
C LEU A 143 1.01 -15.29 -16.42
N ALA A 144 -0.20 -15.81 -16.67
CA ALA A 144 -0.44 -17.24 -16.84
C ALA A 144 -1.67 -17.46 -17.74
N PRO A 145 -1.78 -18.62 -18.41
CA PRO A 145 -2.97 -18.97 -19.16
C PRO A 145 -4.24 -18.87 -18.31
N GLY A 146 -5.29 -18.26 -18.85
CA GLY A 146 -6.56 -18.04 -18.15
C GLY A 146 -6.64 -16.79 -17.28
N MET A 147 -5.52 -16.08 -17.04
CA MET A 147 -5.50 -14.82 -16.32
C MET A 147 -5.85 -13.64 -17.25
N ASN A 148 -6.22 -12.50 -16.67
CA ASN A 148 -6.40 -11.28 -17.44
C ASN A 148 -5.08 -10.87 -18.10
N GLY A 149 -5.15 -10.37 -19.34
CA GLY A 149 -4.02 -9.81 -20.05
C GLY A 149 -3.69 -8.38 -19.59
N ASP A 150 -3.50 -8.19 -18.29
CA ASP A 150 -3.12 -6.92 -17.66
C ASP A 150 -1.59 -6.92 -17.46
N VAL A 151 -0.88 -6.02 -18.15
CA VAL A 151 0.59 -5.96 -18.15
C VAL A 151 1.08 -4.53 -18.01
N VAL A 152 2.09 -4.34 -17.19
CA VAL A 152 2.87 -3.10 -17.13
C VAL A 152 4.27 -3.39 -17.67
N ILE A 153 4.74 -2.57 -18.61
CA ILE A 153 6.09 -2.66 -19.18
C ILE A 153 6.92 -1.50 -18.64
N THR A 154 8.09 -1.83 -18.12
CA THR A 154 9.03 -0.88 -17.54
C THR A 154 10.46 -1.27 -17.95
N PRO A 155 11.36 -0.32 -18.23
CA PRO A 155 12.78 -0.59 -18.40
C PRO A 155 13.51 -0.86 -17.09
N ILE A 156 12.83 -0.65 -15.96
CA ILE A 156 13.40 -0.79 -14.62
C ILE A 156 13.33 -2.25 -14.18
N ASN A 157 14.47 -2.78 -13.73
CA ASN A 157 14.45 -4.04 -12.98
C ASN A 157 13.98 -3.78 -11.55
N ALA A 158 12.68 -4.00 -11.31
CA ALA A 158 12.05 -3.73 -10.02
C ALA A 158 12.66 -4.52 -8.85
N LEU A 159 13.21 -5.72 -9.09
CA LEU A 159 13.88 -6.51 -8.05
C LEU A 159 15.20 -5.89 -7.60
N GLN A 160 15.86 -5.11 -8.46
CA GLN A 160 17.10 -4.42 -8.12
C GLN A 160 16.87 -3.02 -7.55
N ASN A 161 15.85 -2.31 -8.05
CA ASN A 161 15.54 -0.95 -7.62
C ASN A 161 14.04 -0.66 -7.74
N ILE A 162 13.27 -1.15 -6.78
CA ILE A 162 11.81 -0.95 -6.75
C ILE A 162 11.43 0.52 -6.58
N ALA A 163 12.25 1.30 -5.84
CA ALA A 163 11.99 2.72 -5.60
C ALA A 163 11.99 3.55 -6.90
N ALA A 164 12.74 3.12 -7.92
CA ALA A 164 12.76 3.80 -9.21
C ALA A 164 11.42 3.75 -9.97
N LEU A 165 10.51 2.85 -9.60
CA LEU A 165 9.14 2.85 -10.13
C LEU A 165 8.32 4.09 -9.72
N ALA A 166 8.81 4.89 -8.77
CA ALA A 166 8.21 6.17 -8.42
C ALA A 166 8.40 7.26 -9.49
N ASP A 167 9.38 7.12 -10.37
CA ASP A 167 9.64 8.08 -11.45
C ASP A 167 8.49 8.09 -12.48
N ASP A 168 8.14 9.28 -12.97
CA ASP A 168 7.05 9.44 -13.96
C ASP A 168 7.34 8.75 -15.30
N LYS A 169 8.59 8.54 -15.62
CA LYS A 169 9.04 7.85 -16.83
C LYS A 169 9.28 6.35 -16.62
N ALA A 170 9.01 5.84 -15.42
CA ALA A 170 9.26 4.45 -15.07
C ALA A 170 8.39 3.45 -15.87
N ILE A 171 7.23 3.86 -16.33
CA ILE A 171 6.28 3.01 -17.06
C ILE A 171 6.27 3.43 -18.53
N THR A 172 6.66 2.50 -19.41
CA THR A 172 6.67 2.73 -20.85
C THR A 172 5.37 2.32 -21.53
N GLN A 173 4.69 1.31 -21.00
CA GLN A 173 3.42 0.87 -21.55
C GLN A 173 2.54 0.21 -20.48
N VAL A 174 1.23 0.43 -20.58
CA VAL A 174 0.23 -0.29 -19.81
C VAL A 174 -0.74 -0.96 -20.77
N ILE A 175 -0.94 -2.25 -20.61
CA ILE A 175 -1.88 -3.08 -21.33
C ILE A 175 -2.95 -3.53 -20.36
N LYS A 176 -4.22 -3.31 -20.70
CA LYS A 176 -5.36 -3.75 -19.90
C LYS A 176 -6.24 -4.68 -20.71
N ARG A 177 -6.42 -5.90 -20.23
CA ARG A 177 -7.18 -6.95 -20.91
C ARG A 177 -6.72 -7.17 -22.37
N GLY A 178 -5.41 -7.13 -22.58
CA GLY A 178 -4.81 -7.29 -23.91
C GLY A 178 -4.83 -6.04 -24.80
N VAL A 179 -5.36 -4.91 -24.32
CA VAL A 179 -5.43 -3.66 -25.08
C VAL A 179 -4.47 -2.63 -24.49
N PRO A 180 -3.56 -2.03 -25.27
CA PRO A 180 -2.74 -0.91 -24.81
C PRO A 180 -3.62 0.28 -24.41
N VAL A 181 -3.42 0.80 -23.18
CA VAL A 181 -4.16 1.96 -22.65
C VAL A 181 -3.25 3.13 -22.32
N HIS A 182 -1.93 2.91 -22.27
CA HIS A 182 -0.92 3.92 -22.11
C HIS A 182 0.36 3.49 -22.84
N ALA A 183 0.99 4.42 -23.55
CA ALA A 183 2.34 4.32 -24.09
C ALA A 183 3.02 5.68 -23.88
N ALA A 184 4.26 5.68 -23.35
CA ALA A 184 5.09 6.87 -23.17
C ALA A 184 5.86 7.20 -24.45
#